data_699c04705a6c374eecae75d31ac832f8
#
_entry.id   699c04705a6c374eecae75d31ac832f8
#
_cell.length_a   1.000
_cell.length_b   1.000
_cell.length_c   1.000
_cell.angle_alpha   90.00
_cell.angle_beta   90.00
_cell.angle_gamma   90.00
#
_symmetry.space_group_name_H-M   'P 1'
#
loop_
_entity.id
_entity.type
_entity.pdbx_description
1 polymer ?
#
loop_
_entity_poly.entity_id
_entity_poly.type
_entity_poly.pdbx_seq_one_letter_code
_entity_poly.pdbx_strand_id
1 'polypeptide(L)'
;MSAVSALTARGLSRTVWILVIARAVNRIGAFTLPFLGVVLAVELKASLGQVGLILAVFGAATIPSRLLGGQLADRLGRRRTIVLGLAGCAVAQLWIALSHVLWSAVLATILLGLAFEIYEPPSQAMIADVTEPEDRPAAYGLYSAALAAAGVLAGLLAAAISHWDLRWLFVADAITCLSCAALVALALPADVRRERPADRPAAVWRDRRLLLLLAGGTVFATIYMQLIIGVPLTLLEQGLPKSGTGIILAVSAVTLIVAQRVLRVQHLDDFRAIAIGYLLVAAGLVVSAVAHGLSVFLLASVLWSLGELFLLTRYLTQASGLAPDEARGRYLAVFGLSWGIATTIAPITVTQLLKSAGPAGLWLTTAGAAVVLAALQPWFRKRLAPAGP
;
A
#
# COMPACT_ATOMS: atom_id res chain seq x y z
N MET A 1 16.62 5.14 15.86
CA MET A 1 17.19 3.77 16.01
C MET A 1 18.26 3.86 17.08
N SER A 2 18.01 3.29 18.25
CA SER A 2 19.03 3.20 19.29
C SER A 2 20.14 2.24 18.85
N ALA A 3 21.35 2.37 19.40
CA ALA A 3 22.48 1.45 19.14
C ALA A 3 22.10 -0.04 19.35
N VAL A 4 21.06 -0.32 20.13
CA VAL A 4 20.50 -1.65 20.37
C VAL A 4 19.88 -2.25 19.09
N SER A 5 19.19 -1.46 18.24
CA SER A 5 18.58 -1.99 16.99
C SER A 5 19.64 -2.26 15.90
N ALA A 6 20.78 -1.57 15.96
CA ALA A 6 21.89 -1.84 15.03
C ALA A 6 22.70 -3.09 15.44
N LEU A 7 22.71 -3.45 16.72
CA LEU A 7 23.34 -4.67 17.22
C LEU A 7 22.50 -5.93 16.92
N THR A 8 21.16 -5.83 17.00
CA THR A 8 20.25 -6.94 16.68
C THR A 8 20.18 -7.24 15.17
N ALA A 9 20.40 -6.25 14.30
CA ALA A 9 20.45 -6.47 12.85
C ALA A 9 21.67 -7.34 12.42
N ARG A 10 22.74 -7.41 13.20
CA ARG A 10 23.92 -8.25 12.91
C ARG A 10 23.69 -9.74 13.07
N GLY A 11 22.65 -10.17 13.79
CA GLY A 11 22.27 -11.57 14.01
C GLY A 11 21.27 -12.13 13.00
N LEU A 12 20.68 -11.29 12.12
CA LEU A 12 19.66 -11.76 11.17
C LEU A 12 20.24 -12.64 10.06
N SER A 13 19.48 -13.68 9.69
CA SER A 13 19.89 -14.64 8.67
C SER A 13 20.09 -13.99 7.28
N ARG A 14 20.97 -14.59 6.47
CA ARG A 14 21.20 -14.18 5.07
C ARG A 14 19.89 -14.12 4.28
N THR A 15 18.96 -15.02 4.54
CA THR A 15 17.64 -15.07 3.88
C THR A 15 16.82 -13.81 4.17
N VAL A 16 16.81 -13.32 5.41
CA VAL A 16 16.13 -12.06 5.77
C VAL A 16 16.72 -10.89 5.00
N TRP A 17 18.05 -10.78 4.93
CA TRP A 17 18.72 -9.70 4.18
C TRP A 17 18.38 -9.75 2.69
N ILE A 18 18.37 -10.94 2.06
CA ILE A 18 18.00 -11.10 0.66
C ILE A 18 16.56 -10.62 0.43
N LEU A 19 15.62 -11.01 1.29
CA LEU A 19 14.22 -10.60 1.18
C LEU A 19 14.04 -9.09 1.40
N VAL A 20 14.75 -8.51 2.37
CA VAL A 20 14.73 -7.05 2.60
C VAL A 20 15.28 -6.29 1.40
N ILE A 21 16.41 -6.72 0.84
CA ILE A 21 17.01 -6.09 -0.35
C ILE A 21 16.09 -6.24 -1.56
N ALA A 22 15.61 -7.46 -1.84
CA ALA A 22 14.69 -7.69 -2.95
C ALA A 22 13.46 -6.80 -2.85
N ARG A 23 12.89 -6.71 -1.66
CA ARG A 23 11.69 -5.89 -1.44
C ARG A 23 11.96 -4.39 -1.54
N ALA A 24 13.12 -3.92 -1.05
CA ALA A 24 13.53 -2.53 -1.22
C ALA A 24 13.72 -2.18 -2.70
N VAL A 25 14.39 -3.04 -3.48
CA VAL A 25 14.56 -2.86 -4.94
C VAL A 25 13.20 -2.83 -5.65
N ASN A 26 12.30 -3.77 -5.34
CA ASN A 26 10.94 -3.76 -5.89
C ASN A 26 10.18 -2.48 -5.49
N ARG A 27 10.33 -1.98 -4.25
CA ARG A 27 9.68 -0.76 -3.79
C ARG A 27 10.15 0.48 -4.55
N ILE A 28 11.44 0.52 -4.95
CA ILE A 28 12.00 1.62 -5.75
C ILE A 28 11.28 1.73 -7.11
N GLY A 29 10.85 0.63 -7.69
CA GLY A 29 10.10 0.58 -8.95
C GLY A 29 8.57 0.64 -8.82
N ALA A 30 8.01 0.77 -7.61
CA ALA A 30 6.57 0.66 -7.38
C ALA A 30 5.78 1.90 -7.86
N PHE A 31 5.75 2.14 -9.17
CA PHE A 31 5.11 3.31 -9.80
C PHE A 31 3.68 3.04 -10.26
N THR A 32 3.22 1.80 -10.29
CA THR A 32 1.93 1.40 -10.88
C THR A 32 0.77 2.18 -10.32
N LEU A 33 0.54 2.14 -9.01
CA LEU A 33 -0.66 2.74 -8.40
C LEU A 33 -0.76 4.26 -8.64
N PRO A 34 0.30 5.07 -8.44
CA PRO A 34 0.18 6.51 -8.67
C PRO A 34 0.19 6.91 -10.15
N PHE A 35 0.75 6.11 -11.05
CA PHE A 35 0.96 6.56 -12.43
C PHE A 35 0.13 5.82 -13.48
N LEU A 36 -0.45 4.67 -13.19
CA LEU A 36 -1.26 3.92 -14.16
C LEU A 36 -2.43 4.76 -14.70
N GLY A 37 -3.14 5.47 -13.81
CA GLY A 37 -4.24 6.35 -14.21
C GLY A 37 -3.78 7.48 -15.14
N VAL A 38 -2.62 8.06 -14.87
CA VAL A 38 -2.05 9.14 -15.69
C VAL A 38 -1.62 8.61 -17.07
N VAL A 39 -0.99 7.43 -17.13
CA VAL A 39 -0.62 6.78 -18.42
C VAL A 39 -1.86 6.49 -19.25
N LEU A 40 -2.91 5.92 -18.66
CA LEU A 40 -4.16 5.67 -19.35
C LEU A 40 -4.78 6.97 -19.92
N ALA A 41 -4.79 8.05 -19.15
CA ALA A 41 -5.36 9.33 -19.56
C ALA A 41 -4.49 10.04 -20.63
N VAL A 42 -3.18 10.09 -20.43
CA VAL A 42 -2.26 10.88 -21.29
C VAL A 42 -1.87 10.11 -22.54
N GLU A 43 -1.37 8.87 -22.39
CA GLU A 43 -0.81 8.11 -23.50
C GLU A 43 -1.89 7.39 -24.33
N LEU A 44 -2.94 6.90 -23.66
CA LEU A 44 -4.01 6.13 -24.34
C LEU A 44 -5.30 6.94 -24.52
N LYS A 45 -5.30 8.23 -24.11
CA LYS A 45 -6.44 9.16 -24.24
C LYS A 45 -7.74 8.63 -23.63
N ALA A 46 -7.64 7.81 -22.57
CA ALA A 46 -8.78 7.31 -21.86
C ALA A 46 -9.52 8.44 -21.12
N SER A 47 -10.85 8.44 -21.17
CA SER A 47 -11.66 9.35 -20.36
C SER A 47 -11.50 9.04 -18.85
N LEU A 48 -11.78 10.02 -17.99
CA LEU A 48 -11.72 9.80 -16.53
C LEU A 48 -12.57 8.61 -16.07
N GLY A 49 -13.75 8.41 -16.68
CA GLY A 49 -14.61 7.25 -16.37
C GLY A 49 -13.97 5.92 -16.75
N GLN A 50 -13.28 5.85 -17.90
CA GLN A 50 -12.54 4.66 -18.32
C GLN A 50 -11.34 4.41 -17.41
N VAL A 51 -10.59 5.46 -17.04
CA VAL A 51 -9.48 5.38 -16.08
C VAL A 51 -9.97 4.80 -14.76
N GLY A 52 -11.06 5.34 -14.19
CA GLY A 52 -11.63 4.86 -12.94
C GLY A 52 -12.03 3.39 -13.00
N LEU A 53 -12.69 2.97 -14.09
CA LEU A 53 -13.11 1.59 -14.27
C LEU A 53 -11.92 0.63 -14.43
N ILE A 54 -10.91 0.99 -15.22
CA ILE A 54 -9.72 0.15 -15.44
C ILE A 54 -8.94 -0.03 -14.16
N LEU A 55 -8.74 1.04 -13.38
CA LEU A 55 -8.09 0.97 -12.08
C LEU A 55 -8.92 0.17 -11.05
N ALA A 56 -10.25 0.25 -11.11
CA ALA A 56 -11.12 -0.57 -10.26
C ALA A 56 -11.02 -2.06 -10.60
N VAL A 57 -10.95 -2.40 -11.90
CA VAL A 57 -10.73 -3.79 -12.35
C VAL A 57 -9.35 -4.28 -11.89
N PHE A 58 -8.31 -3.45 -11.96
CA PHE A 58 -7.01 -3.75 -11.34
C PHE A 58 -7.17 -4.07 -9.85
N GLY A 59 -7.83 -3.20 -9.08
CA GLY A 59 -8.08 -3.39 -7.66
C GLY A 59 -8.85 -4.67 -7.36
N ALA A 60 -9.92 -4.94 -8.12
CA ALA A 60 -10.70 -6.18 -7.97
C ALA A 60 -9.85 -7.44 -8.24
N ALA A 61 -8.93 -7.37 -9.22
CA ALA A 61 -8.04 -8.48 -9.55
C ALA A 61 -6.97 -8.73 -8.46
N THR A 62 -6.62 -7.75 -7.64
CA THR A 62 -5.67 -7.94 -6.52
C THR A 62 -6.25 -8.82 -5.40
N ILE A 63 -7.58 -8.87 -5.24
CA ILE A 63 -8.23 -9.69 -4.21
C ILE A 63 -7.95 -11.19 -4.43
N PRO A 64 -8.32 -11.80 -5.59
CA PRO A 64 -7.96 -13.19 -5.86
C PRO A 64 -6.44 -13.41 -5.95
N SER A 65 -5.66 -12.42 -6.39
CA SER A 65 -4.20 -12.47 -6.44
C SER A 65 -3.59 -12.82 -5.08
N ARG A 66 -4.03 -12.15 -4.03
CA ARG A 66 -3.56 -12.36 -2.65
C ARG A 66 -3.91 -13.77 -2.13
N LEU A 67 -5.11 -14.26 -2.43
CA LEU A 67 -5.55 -15.61 -2.07
C LEU A 67 -4.75 -16.68 -2.84
N LEU A 68 -4.53 -16.45 -4.14
CA LEU A 68 -3.71 -17.31 -4.99
C LEU A 68 -2.26 -17.36 -4.50
N GLY A 69 -1.68 -16.24 -4.05
CA GLY A 69 -0.33 -16.18 -3.51
C GLY A 69 -0.13 -17.15 -2.34
N GLY A 70 -1.07 -17.20 -1.39
CA GLY A 70 -1.04 -18.17 -0.30
C GLY A 70 -1.14 -19.62 -0.79
N GLN A 71 -2.11 -19.92 -1.67
CA GLN A 71 -2.32 -21.27 -2.20
C GLN A 71 -1.14 -21.75 -3.06
N LEU A 72 -0.57 -20.89 -3.88
CA LEU A 72 0.60 -21.20 -4.69
C LEU A 72 1.83 -21.45 -3.80
N ALA A 73 2.01 -20.67 -2.74
CA ALA A 73 3.09 -20.88 -1.78
C ALA A 73 3.02 -22.24 -1.11
N ASP A 74 1.80 -22.71 -0.81
CA ASP A 74 1.59 -24.06 -0.23
C ASP A 74 1.86 -25.17 -1.24
N ARG A 75 1.55 -24.97 -2.54
CA ARG A 75 1.68 -26.00 -3.58
C ARG A 75 3.06 -26.04 -4.24
N LEU A 76 3.58 -24.87 -4.62
CA LEU A 76 4.82 -24.73 -5.39
C LEU A 76 6.03 -24.40 -4.51
N GLY A 77 5.78 -23.98 -3.26
CA GLY A 77 6.78 -23.45 -2.36
C GLY A 77 6.87 -21.91 -2.44
N ARG A 78 7.47 -21.30 -1.41
CA ARG A 78 7.49 -19.86 -1.23
C ARG A 78 8.37 -19.14 -2.27
N ARG A 79 9.58 -19.67 -2.49
CA ARG A 79 10.55 -19.10 -3.45
C ARG A 79 9.96 -19.07 -4.86
N ARG A 80 9.42 -20.18 -5.35
CA ARG A 80 8.82 -20.26 -6.69
C ARG A 80 7.63 -19.32 -6.83
N THR A 81 6.79 -19.22 -5.81
CA THR A 81 5.63 -18.32 -5.81
C THR A 81 6.05 -16.87 -5.87
N ILE A 82 7.07 -16.46 -5.11
CA ILE A 82 7.62 -15.08 -5.19
C ILE A 82 8.14 -14.79 -6.59
N VAL A 83 8.92 -15.70 -7.17
CA VAL A 83 9.48 -15.54 -8.52
C VAL A 83 8.38 -15.43 -9.58
N LEU A 84 7.36 -16.28 -9.51
CA LEU A 84 6.22 -16.27 -10.45
C LEU A 84 5.41 -14.96 -10.34
N GLY A 85 5.14 -14.50 -9.13
CA GLY A 85 4.42 -13.24 -8.91
C GLY A 85 5.19 -12.04 -9.48
N LEU A 86 6.49 -11.93 -9.16
CA LEU A 86 7.34 -10.85 -9.67
C LEU A 86 7.52 -10.90 -11.20
N ALA A 87 7.70 -12.09 -11.77
CA ALA A 87 7.78 -12.27 -13.22
C ALA A 87 6.47 -11.90 -13.91
N GLY A 88 5.33 -12.31 -13.34
CA GLY A 88 4.00 -11.92 -13.83
C GLY A 88 3.79 -10.42 -13.80
N CYS A 89 4.20 -9.73 -12.71
CA CYS A 89 4.19 -8.27 -12.65
C CYS A 89 5.07 -7.65 -13.76
N ALA A 90 6.29 -8.14 -13.93
CA ALA A 90 7.20 -7.61 -14.94
C ALA A 90 6.65 -7.74 -16.36
N VAL A 91 6.07 -8.89 -16.70
CA VAL A 91 5.42 -9.12 -18.02
C VAL A 91 4.26 -8.15 -18.22
N ALA A 92 3.39 -8.01 -17.21
CA ALA A 92 2.26 -7.11 -17.28
C ALA A 92 2.69 -5.63 -17.39
N GLN A 93 3.71 -5.21 -16.66
CA GLN A 93 4.27 -3.86 -16.69
C GLN A 93 4.86 -3.55 -18.09
N LEU A 94 5.65 -4.45 -18.65
CA LEU A 94 6.18 -4.30 -20.02
C LEU A 94 5.03 -4.25 -21.03
N TRP A 95 4.02 -5.07 -20.86
CA TRP A 95 2.86 -5.04 -21.73
C TRP A 95 2.11 -3.70 -21.65
N ILE A 96 1.93 -3.11 -20.46
CA ILE A 96 1.37 -1.76 -20.30
C ILE A 96 2.25 -0.73 -21.02
N ALA A 97 3.57 -0.77 -20.80
CA ALA A 97 4.52 0.16 -21.41
C ALA A 97 4.46 0.13 -22.95
N LEU A 98 4.28 -1.05 -23.54
CA LEU A 98 4.23 -1.27 -24.99
C LEU A 98 2.82 -1.12 -25.58
N SER A 99 1.79 -0.92 -24.76
CA SER A 99 0.40 -0.80 -25.24
C SER A 99 0.16 0.54 -25.92
N HIS A 100 -0.36 0.50 -27.14
CA HIS A 100 -0.76 1.68 -27.92
C HIS A 100 -2.28 1.79 -28.07
N VAL A 101 -3.03 0.78 -27.64
CA VAL A 101 -4.48 0.72 -27.71
C VAL A 101 -5.07 0.37 -26.34
N LEU A 102 -6.21 0.98 -26.01
CA LEU A 102 -6.78 0.91 -24.67
C LEU A 102 -7.14 -0.52 -24.24
N TRP A 103 -7.72 -1.35 -25.14
CA TRP A 103 -8.08 -2.73 -24.80
C TRP A 103 -6.87 -3.59 -24.43
N SER A 104 -5.71 -3.37 -25.09
CA SER A 104 -4.46 -4.06 -24.75
C SER A 104 -3.97 -3.69 -23.34
N ALA A 105 -4.03 -2.40 -23.00
CA ALA A 105 -3.68 -1.92 -21.67
C ALA A 105 -4.65 -2.46 -20.59
N VAL A 106 -5.95 -2.62 -20.91
CA VAL A 106 -6.92 -3.24 -20.00
C VAL A 106 -6.53 -4.67 -19.67
N LEU A 107 -6.22 -5.49 -20.68
CA LEU A 107 -5.81 -6.88 -20.47
C LEU A 107 -4.51 -6.96 -19.66
N ALA A 108 -3.52 -6.11 -19.98
CA ALA A 108 -2.27 -6.02 -19.25
C ALA A 108 -2.50 -5.59 -17.77
N THR A 109 -3.43 -4.67 -17.54
CA THR A 109 -3.81 -4.21 -16.19
C THR A 109 -4.50 -5.30 -15.39
N ILE A 110 -5.35 -6.12 -16.01
CA ILE A 110 -5.96 -7.30 -15.36
C ILE A 110 -4.87 -8.30 -14.96
N LEU A 111 -3.95 -8.62 -15.88
CA LEU A 111 -2.83 -9.51 -15.60
C LEU A 111 -1.97 -8.97 -14.45
N LEU A 112 -1.69 -7.66 -14.47
CA LEU A 112 -0.95 -7.00 -13.39
C LEU A 112 -1.66 -7.15 -12.05
N GLY A 113 -2.96 -6.88 -11.97
CA GLY A 113 -3.74 -7.04 -10.75
C GLY A 113 -3.72 -8.47 -10.22
N LEU A 114 -3.82 -9.46 -11.11
CA LEU A 114 -3.74 -10.88 -10.75
C LEU A 114 -2.36 -11.31 -10.25
N ALA A 115 -1.27 -10.67 -10.69
CA ALA A 115 0.10 -10.97 -10.26
C ALA A 115 0.53 -10.15 -9.04
N PHE A 116 -0.08 -8.99 -8.79
CA PHE A 116 0.43 -7.92 -7.92
C PHE A 116 0.60 -8.31 -6.46
N GLU A 117 -0.30 -9.13 -5.91
CA GLU A 117 -0.29 -9.53 -4.50
C GLU A 117 0.26 -10.96 -4.29
N ILE A 118 0.61 -11.69 -5.36
CA ILE A 118 1.03 -13.11 -5.25
C ILE A 118 2.29 -13.28 -4.41
N TYR A 119 3.26 -12.36 -4.53
CA TYR A 119 4.57 -12.50 -3.91
C TYR A 119 4.63 -11.97 -2.46
N GLU A 120 3.67 -11.16 -2.03
CA GLU A 120 3.71 -10.52 -0.71
C GLU A 120 3.51 -11.51 0.46
N PRO A 121 2.44 -12.35 0.49
CA PRO A 121 2.23 -13.30 1.58
C PRO A 121 3.40 -14.29 1.76
N PRO A 122 3.94 -14.94 0.70
CA PRO A 122 5.06 -15.85 0.87
C PRO A 122 6.34 -15.15 1.31
N SER A 123 6.58 -13.90 0.92
CA SER A 123 7.74 -13.13 1.36
C SER A 123 7.71 -12.86 2.86
N GLN A 124 6.58 -12.40 3.39
CA GLN A 124 6.40 -12.14 4.81
C GLN A 124 6.48 -13.44 5.63
N ALA A 125 5.87 -14.51 5.13
CA ALA A 125 5.90 -15.81 5.78
C ALA A 125 7.34 -16.40 5.82
N MET A 126 8.15 -16.19 4.77
CA MET A 126 9.53 -16.66 4.74
C MET A 126 10.41 -15.92 5.77
N ILE A 127 10.20 -14.62 5.96
CA ILE A 127 10.89 -13.86 7.03
C ILE A 127 10.55 -14.46 8.40
N ALA A 128 9.27 -14.74 8.69
CA ALA A 128 8.85 -15.32 9.95
C ALA A 128 9.44 -16.71 10.20
N ASP A 129 9.63 -17.50 9.13
CA ASP A 129 10.13 -18.89 9.24
C ASP A 129 11.61 -18.99 9.58
N VAL A 130 12.40 -18.02 9.12
CA VAL A 130 13.86 -18.03 9.27
C VAL A 130 14.33 -17.11 10.41
N THR A 131 13.38 -16.56 11.19
CA THR A 131 13.67 -15.65 12.30
C THR A 131 13.05 -16.19 13.57
N GLU A 132 13.89 -16.31 14.62
CA GLU A 132 13.42 -16.69 15.96
C GLU A 132 12.34 -15.70 16.44
N PRO A 133 11.35 -16.16 17.26
CA PRO A 133 10.23 -15.31 17.70
C PRO A 133 10.69 -13.99 18.34
N GLU A 134 11.78 -14.01 19.10
CA GLU A 134 12.36 -12.84 19.80
C GLU A 134 12.92 -11.81 18.81
N ASP A 135 13.46 -12.25 17.66
CA ASP A 135 14.11 -11.39 16.66
C ASP A 135 13.13 -10.91 15.54
N ARG A 136 11.91 -11.45 15.47
CA ARG A 136 10.91 -11.04 14.48
C ARG A 136 10.60 -9.55 14.48
N PRO A 137 10.47 -8.87 15.64
CA PRO A 137 10.27 -7.42 15.66
C PRO A 137 11.42 -6.65 15.01
N ALA A 138 12.66 -7.11 15.20
CA ALA A 138 13.85 -6.50 14.58
C ALA A 138 13.88 -6.73 13.06
N ALA A 139 13.56 -7.95 12.59
CA ALA A 139 13.49 -8.30 11.18
C ALA A 139 12.43 -7.49 10.43
N TYR A 140 11.21 -7.40 10.97
CA TYR A 140 10.14 -6.60 10.38
C TYR A 140 10.40 -5.09 10.50
N GLY A 141 11.09 -4.65 11.57
CA GLY A 141 11.55 -3.27 11.70
C GLY A 141 12.55 -2.87 10.63
N LEU A 142 13.53 -3.73 10.35
CA LEU A 142 14.49 -3.55 9.26
C LEU A 142 13.78 -3.53 7.88
N TYR A 143 12.87 -4.48 7.65
CA TYR A 143 12.06 -4.55 6.44
C TYR A 143 11.29 -3.25 6.22
N SER A 144 10.58 -2.76 7.24
CA SER A 144 9.81 -1.51 7.15
C SER A 144 10.69 -0.28 6.92
N ALA A 145 11.85 -0.21 7.58
CA ALA A 145 12.81 0.88 7.40
C ALA A 145 13.39 0.90 5.97
N ALA A 146 13.70 -0.28 5.42
CA ALA A 146 14.18 -0.41 4.04
C ALA A 146 13.11 0.02 3.02
N LEU A 147 11.84 -0.34 3.24
CA LEU A 147 10.72 0.09 2.40
C LEU A 147 10.50 1.61 2.46
N ALA A 148 10.63 2.21 3.64
CA ALA A 148 10.50 3.65 3.79
C ALA A 148 11.61 4.41 3.04
N ALA A 149 12.87 3.97 3.18
CA ALA A 149 14.01 4.54 2.45
C ALA A 149 13.85 4.35 0.93
N ALA A 150 13.44 3.16 0.48
CA ALA A 150 13.17 2.86 -0.91
C ALA A 150 12.02 3.73 -1.46
N GLY A 151 11.02 4.06 -0.64
CA GLY A 151 9.91 4.96 -1.01
C GLY A 151 10.37 6.38 -1.38
N VAL A 152 11.37 6.92 -0.66
CA VAL A 152 11.98 8.22 -1.01
C VAL A 152 12.65 8.14 -2.38
N LEU A 153 13.47 7.11 -2.60
CA LEU A 153 14.15 6.89 -3.88
C LEU A 153 13.14 6.67 -5.02
N ALA A 154 12.07 5.92 -4.77
CA ALA A 154 10.98 5.72 -5.73
C ALA A 154 10.35 7.06 -6.16
N GLY A 155 10.04 7.94 -5.20
CA GLY A 155 9.49 9.26 -5.51
C GLY A 155 10.42 10.12 -6.36
N LEU A 156 11.71 10.16 -6.02
CA LEU A 156 12.72 10.91 -6.79
C LEU A 156 12.93 10.35 -8.20
N LEU A 157 13.00 9.01 -8.33
CA LEU A 157 13.11 8.35 -9.64
C LEU A 157 11.84 8.56 -10.46
N ALA A 158 10.66 8.48 -9.85
CA ALA A 158 9.41 8.77 -10.53
C ALA A 158 9.39 10.22 -11.07
N ALA A 159 9.84 11.19 -10.27
CA ALA A 159 9.95 12.58 -10.70
C ALA A 159 10.90 12.75 -11.88
N ALA A 160 12.06 12.11 -11.84
CA ALA A 160 13.05 12.16 -12.91
C ALA A 160 12.55 11.50 -14.21
N ILE A 161 12.04 10.27 -14.12
CA ILE A 161 11.60 9.50 -15.30
C ILE A 161 10.36 10.12 -15.94
N SER A 162 9.37 10.56 -15.14
CA SER A 162 8.13 11.14 -15.66
C SER A 162 8.31 12.47 -16.41
N HIS A 163 9.48 13.08 -16.29
CA HIS A 163 9.84 14.28 -17.07
C HIS A 163 10.01 13.96 -18.56
N TRP A 164 10.46 12.75 -18.89
CA TRP A 164 10.66 12.34 -20.29
C TRP A 164 9.40 11.68 -20.86
N ASP A 165 9.09 10.45 -20.40
CA ASP A 165 7.95 9.67 -20.84
C ASP A 165 7.45 8.76 -19.69
N LEU A 166 6.15 8.79 -19.43
CA LEU A 166 5.52 8.02 -18.36
C LEU A 166 5.64 6.50 -18.55
N ARG A 167 5.78 6.01 -19.78
CA ARG A 167 5.92 4.58 -20.09
C ARG A 167 7.19 3.99 -19.50
N TRP A 168 8.26 4.78 -19.40
CA TRP A 168 9.52 4.35 -18.79
C TRP A 168 9.37 4.01 -17.29
N LEU A 169 8.37 4.55 -16.61
CA LEU A 169 8.07 4.15 -15.24
C LEU A 169 7.71 2.66 -15.16
N PHE A 170 6.92 2.16 -16.12
CA PHE A 170 6.53 0.76 -16.17
C PHE A 170 7.68 -0.14 -16.63
N VAL A 171 8.54 0.34 -17.52
CA VAL A 171 9.78 -0.38 -17.88
C VAL A 171 10.71 -0.48 -16.66
N ALA A 172 10.90 0.61 -15.91
CA ALA A 172 11.72 0.61 -14.70
C ALA A 172 11.15 -0.33 -13.63
N ASP A 173 9.82 -0.34 -13.41
CA ASP A 173 9.15 -1.26 -12.49
C ASP A 173 9.33 -2.73 -12.94
N ALA A 174 9.20 -3.02 -14.23
CA ALA A 174 9.46 -4.35 -14.77
C ALA A 174 10.92 -4.80 -14.53
N ILE A 175 11.90 -3.91 -14.73
CA ILE A 175 13.32 -4.19 -14.46
C ILE A 175 13.54 -4.49 -12.99
N THR A 176 12.95 -3.71 -12.07
CA THR A 176 13.07 -3.98 -10.63
C THR A 176 12.39 -5.29 -10.24
N CYS A 177 11.22 -5.61 -10.79
CA CYS A 177 10.55 -6.90 -10.58
C CYS A 177 11.39 -8.08 -11.06
N LEU A 178 11.97 -8.00 -12.27
CA LEU A 178 12.85 -9.05 -12.82
C LEU A 178 14.14 -9.19 -12.00
N SER A 179 14.74 -8.08 -11.60
CA SER A 179 15.93 -8.09 -10.74
C SER A 179 15.65 -8.77 -9.40
N CYS A 180 14.50 -8.49 -8.81
CA CYS A 180 14.06 -9.14 -7.58
C CYS A 180 13.77 -10.63 -7.80
N ALA A 181 13.08 -10.98 -8.89
CA ALA A 181 12.81 -12.37 -9.24
C ALA A 181 14.12 -13.16 -9.41
N ALA A 182 15.10 -12.59 -10.11
CA ALA A 182 16.44 -13.18 -10.29
C ALA A 182 17.17 -13.31 -8.94
N LEU A 183 17.19 -12.25 -8.12
CA LEU A 183 17.82 -12.30 -6.80
C LEU A 183 17.20 -13.39 -5.91
N VAL A 184 15.89 -13.48 -5.86
CA VAL A 184 15.16 -14.51 -5.10
C VAL A 184 15.43 -15.91 -5.68
N ALA A 185 15.41 -16.06 -7.01
CA ALA A 185 15.67 -17.34 -7.67
C ALA A 185 17.08 -17.87 -7.45
N LEU A 186 18.08 -17.00 -7.39
CA LEU A 186 19.48 -17.39 -7.31
C LEU A 186 19.99 -17.46 -5.86
N ALA A 187 19.49 -16.62 -4.98
CA ALA A 187 20.08 -16.42 -3.65
C ALA A 187 19.30 -17.08 -2.51
N LEU A 188 17.99 -17.34 -2.68
CA LEU A 188 17.22 -18.04 -1.64
C LEU A 188 17.35 -19.56 -1.73
N PRO A 189 17.25 -20.26 -0.59
CA PRO A 189 17.29 -21.72 -0.57
C PRO A 189 16.11 -22.31 -1.33
N ALA A 190 16.26 -23.56 -1.77
CA ALA A 190 15.20 -24.31 -2.44
C ALA A 190 13.98 -24.49 -1.50
N ASP A 191 12.79 -24.55 -2.10
CA ASP A 191 11.57 -24.75 -1.36
C ASP A 191 11.54 -26.08 -0.64
N VAL A 192 11.24 -26.06 0.66
CA VAL A 192 10.96 -27.26 1.45
C VAL A 192 9.43 -27.38 1.55
N ARG A 193 8.90 -28.51 1.10
CA ARG A 193 7.46 -28.79 1.19
C ARG A 193 7.08 -28.96 2.67
N ARG A 194 6.25 -28.07 3.17
CA ARG A 194 5.70 -28.16 4.53
C ARG A 194 4.29 -28.70 4.48
N GLU A 195 4.02 -29.73 5.28
CA GLU A 195 2.65 -30.16 5.52
C GLU A 195 1.93 -29.12 6.36
N ARG A 196 0.75 -28.71 5.90
CA ARG A 196 -0.08 -27.73 6.58
C ARG A 196 -0.91 -28.42 7.64
N PRO A 197 -0.94 -27.94 8.91
CA PRO A 197 -1.97 -28.35 9.84
C PRO A 197 -3.35 -28.05 9.26
N ALA A 198 -4.28 -29.00 9.34
CA ALA A 198 -5.64 -28.83 8.86
C ALA A 198 -6.31 -27.63 9.56
N ASP A 199 -6.45 -26.53 8.83
CA ASP A 199 -7.07 -25.30 9.35
C ASP A 199 -8.57 -25.53 9.56
N ARG A 200 -9.02 -25.55 10.80
CA ARG A 200 -10.45 -25.46 11.11
C ARG A 200 -10.91 -24.03 10.75
N PRO A 201 -11.95 -23.88 9.91
CA PRO A 201 -12.48 -22.56 9.62
C PRO A 201 -13.02 -21.96 10.92
N ALA A 202 -12.30 -21.04 11.53
CA ALA A 202 -12.82 -20.29 12.65
C ALA A 202 -13.93 -19.37 12.13
N ALA A 203 -14.96 -19.17 12.96
CA ALA A 203 -16.08 -18.27 12.66
C ALA A 203 -15.67 -16.77 12.70
N VAL A 204 -14.53 -16.44 12.10
CA VAL A 204 -13.93 -15.09 12.09
C VAL A 204 -14.91 -14.06 11.51
N TRP A 205 -15.66 -14.46 10.48
CA TRP A 205 -16.70 -13.64 9.87
C TRP A 205 -17.94 -13.38 10.76
N ARG A 206 -18.06 -14.04 11.91
CA ARG A 206 -19.13 -13.82 12.89
C ARG A 206 -18.75 -12.80 13.95
N ASP A 207 -17.47 -12.42 14.04
CA ASP A 207 -17.03 -11.39 14.99
C ASP A 207 -17.43 -9.99 14.49
N ARG A 208 -18.49 -9.45 15.10
CA ARG A 208 -19.00 -8.12 14.79
C ARG A 208 -17.98 -7.01 15.03
N ARG A 209 -17.05 -7.20 15.96
CA ARG A 209 -15.99 -6.20 16.23
C ARG A 209 -15.00 -6.15 15.09
N LEU A 210 -14.58 -7.33 14.59
CA LEU A 210 -13.72 -7.40 13.41
C LEU A 210 -14.38 -6.81 12.17
N LEU A 211 -15.69 -7.11 11.94
CA LEU A 211 -16.42 -6.53 10.80
C LEU A 211 -16.57 -5.01 10.92
N LEU A 212 -16.77 -4.49 12.12
CA LEU A 212 -16.80 -3.06 12.37
C LEU A 212 -15.42 -2.42 12.09
N LEU A 213 -14.35 -3.06 12.55
CA LEU A 213 -12.99 -2.60 12.30
C LEU A 213 -12.63 -2.69 10.80
N LEU A 214 -13.08 -3.74 10.11
CA LEU A 214 -12.96 -3.90 8.67
C LEU A 214 -13.66 -2.74 7.93
N ALA A 215 -14.89 -2.39 8.34
CA ALA A 215 -15.63 -1.28 7.72
C ALA A 215 -14.90 0.07 7.92
N GLY A 216 -14.48 0.40 9.14
CA GLY A 216 -13.69 1.60 9.43
C GLY A 216 -12.35 1.62 8.69
N GLY A 217 -11.66 0.48 8.69
CA GLY A 217 -10.40 0.29 7.96
C GLY A 217 -10.57 0.41 6.44
N THR A 218 -11.70 -0.02 5.88
CA THR A 218 -12.00 0.14 4.45
C THR A 218 -12.17 1.61 4.07
N VAL A 219 -12.87 2.39 4.87
CA VAL A 219 -13.01 3.85 4.62
C VAL A 219 -11.64 4.53 4.75
N PHE A 220 -10.84 4.18 5.77
CA PHE A 220 -9.47 4.66 5.89
C PHE A 220 -8.63 4.32 4.66
N ALA A 221 -8.60 3.05 4.26
CA ALA A 221 -7.83 2.60 3.11
C ALA A 221 -8.32 3.27 1.81
N THR A 222 -9.64 3.58 1.70
CA THR A 222 -10.20 4.33 0.56
C THR A 222 -9.67 5.76 0.54
N ILE A 223 -9.65 6.47 1.67
CA ILE A 223 -9.04 7.82 1.78
C ILE A 223 -7.56 7.78 1.38
N TYR A 224 -6.82 6.78 1.85
CA TYR A 224 -5.42 6.60 1.49
C TYR A 224 -5.23 6.36 -0.01
N MET A 225 -6.04 5.48 -0.62
CA MET A 225 -5.98 5.22 -2.06
C MET A 225 -6.41 6.43 -2.88
N GLN A 226 -7.33 7.27 -2.37
CA GLN A 226 -7.68 8.54 -3.01
C GLN A 226 -6.50 9.50 -3.06
N LEU A 227 -5.63 9.54 -2.03
CA LEU A 227 -4.38 10.31 -2.10
C LEU A 227 -3.45 9.77 -3.19
N ILE A 228 -3.22 8.46 -3.21
CA ILE A 228 -2.30 7.81 -4.17
C ILE A 228 -2.75 7.99 -5.62
N ILE A 229 -4.05 7.87 -5.90
CA ILE A 229 -4.62 7.92 -7.25
C ILE A 229 -5.06 9.34 -7.62
N GLY A 230 -5.63 10.07 -6.67
CA GLY A 230 -6.22 11.39 -6.89
C GLY A 230 -5.19 12.50 -7.08
N VAL A 231 -4.06 12.45 -6.34
CA VAL A 231 -3.02 13.48 -6.47
C VAL A 231 -2.49 13.56 -7.91
N PRO A 232 -2.00 12.47 -8.54
CA PRO A 232 -1.49 12.56 -9.91
C PRO A 232 -2.56 12.97 -10.93
N LEU A 233 -3.82 12.55 -10.78
CA LEU A 233 -4.90 12.97 -11.65
C LEU A 233 -5.29 14.44 -11.44
N THR A 234 -5.26 14.92 -10.19
CA THR A 234 -5.48 16.34 -9.89
C THR A 234 -4.39 17.23 -10.48
N LEU A 235 -3.11 16.84 -10.35
CA LEU A 235 -2.00 17.56 -10.96
C LEU A 235 -2.16 17.62 -12.48
N LEU A 236 -2.57 16.51 -13.10
CA LEU A 236 -2.82 16.44 -14.53
C LEU A 236 -3.95 17.41 -14.96
N GLU A 237 -5.09 17.42 -14.24
CA GLU A 237 -6.21 18.32 -14.53
C GLU A 237 -5.84 19.80 -14.37
N GLN A 238 -4.98 20.12 -13.41
CA GLN A 238 -4.50 21.50 -13.19
C GLN A 238 -3.36 21.89 -14.13
N GLY A 239 -2.91 21.00 -15.03
CA GLY A 239 -1.80 21.26 -15.95
C GLY A 239 -0.44 21.39 -15.25
N LEU A 240 -0.32 20.86 -14.02
CA LEU A 240 0.93 20.89 -13.27
C LEU A 240 1.92 19.82 -13.79
N PRO A 241 3.23 19.98 -13.55
CA PRO A 241 4.24 19.06 -14.04
C PRO A 241 3.98 17.62 -13.57
N LYS A 242 4.08 16.63 -14.47
CA LYS A 242 3.94 15.20 -14.18
C LYS A 242 4.93 14.72 -13.11
N SER A 243 6.14 15.33 -13.06
CA SER A 243 7.16 15.08 -12.04
C SER A 243 6.72 15.49 -10.63
N GLY A 244 5.74 16.38 -10.49
CA GLY A 244 5.18 16.80 -9.21
C GLY A 244 4.70 15.65 -8.35
N THR A 245 4.07 14.63 -8.95
CA THR A 245 3.64 13.41 -8.24
C THR A 245 4.81 12.72 -7.55
N GLY A 246 5.92 12.51 -8.26
CA GLY A 246 7.11 11.86 -7.69
C GLY A 246 7.72 12.68 -6.54
N ILE A 247 7.77 14.01 -6.68
CA ILE A 247 8.28 14.90 -5.63
C ILE A 247 7.38 14.85 -4.39
N ILE A 248 6.05 14.88 -4.56
CA ILE A 248 5.08 14.76 -3.47
C ILE A 248 5.25 13.41 -2.73
N LEU A 249 5.40 12.30 -3.45
CA LEU A 249 5.63 10.99 -2.87
C LEU A 249 6.96 10.92 -2.09
N ALA A 250 8.03 11.55 -2.60
CA ALA A 250 9.31 11.64 -1.92
C ALA A 250 9.20 12.45 -0.61
N VAL A 251 8.54 13.61 -0.65
CA VAL A 251 8.31 14.46 0.54
C VAL A 251 7.44 13.72 1.57
N SER A 252 6.40 13.02 1.14
CA SER A 252 5.56 12.18 2.00
C SER A 252 6.40 11.11 2.71
N ALA A 253 7.24 10.38 1.97
CA ALA A 253 8.10 9.34 2.53
C ALA A 253 9.15 9.91 3.52
N VAL A 254 9.77 11.06 3.21
CA VAL A 254 10.70 11.76 4.12
C VAL A 254 9.97 12.20 5.38
N THR A 255 8.77 12.77 5.24
CA THR A 255 7.95 13.19 6.38
C THR A 255 7.66 12.03 7.32
N LEU A 256 7.26 10.87 6.80
CA LEU A 256 7.01 9.67 7.60
C LEU A 256 8.27 9.21 8.35
N ILE A 257 9.44 9.19 7.68
CA ILE A 257 10.70 8.77 8.30
C ILE A 257 11.11 9.72 9.44
N VAL A 258 11.01 11.02 9.20
CA VAL A 258 11.39 12.04 10.20
C VAL A 258 10.40 12.03 11.37
N ALA A 259 9.10 12.00 11.07
CA ALA A 259 8.05 12.02 12.08
C ALA A 259 8.09 10.79 12.99
N GLN A 260 8.38 9.60 12.47
CA GLN A 260 8.55 8.38 13.28
C GLN A 260 9.66 8.50 14.33
N ARG A 261 10.70 9.31 14.06
CA ARG A 261 11.81 9.52 15.01
C ARG A 261 11.54 10.61 16.04
N VAL A 262 10.81 11.65 15.63
CA VAL A 262 10.56 12.85 16.43
C VAL A 262 9.33 12.70 17.31
N LEU A 263 8.25 12.15 16.75
CA LEU A 263 6.97 12.04 17.44
C LEU A 263 6.90 10.76 18.27
N ARG A 264 6.93 10.90 19.59
CA ARG A 264 6.68 9.79 20.53
C ARG A 264 5.18 9.53 20.66
N VAL A 265 4.57 9.00 19.60
CA VAL A 265 3.12 8.72 19.50
C VAL A 265 2.66 7.59 20.45
N GLN A 266 3.59 6.86 21.06
CA GLN A 266 3.35 5.64 21.85
C GLN A 266 2.52 5.85 23.14
N HIS A 267 2.45 7.08 23.65
CA HIS A 267 1.77 7.40 24.90
C HIS A 267 0.30 7.83 24.73
N LEU A 268 -0.18 7.96 23.51
CA LEU A 268 -1.57 8.33 23.25
C LEU A 268 -2.48 7.09 23.22
N ASP A 269 -3.67 7.23 23.81
CA ASP A 269 -4.77 6.27 23.64
C ASP A 269 -5.04 6.06 22.13
N ASP A 270 -5.20 4.81 21.69
CA ASP A 270 -5.30 4.45 20.28
C ASP A 270 -6.41 5.22 19.54
N PHE A 271 -7.59 5.36 20.13
CA PHE A 271 -8.71 6.05 19.49
C PHE A 271 -8.49 7.56 19.39
N ARG A 272 -7.84 8.16 20.39
CA ARG A 272 -7.43 9.58 20.33
C ARG A 272 -6.36 9.79 19.27
N ALA A 273 -5.38 8.90 19.20
CA ALA A 273 -4.34 8.95 18.17
C ALA A 273 -4.94 8.83 16.77
N ILE A 274 -5.88 7.90 16.55
CA ILE A 274 -6.60 7.74 15.29
C ILE A 274 -7.41 9.01 14.95
N ALA A 275 -8.12 9.60 15.93
CA ALA A 275 -8.87 10.84 15.69
C ALA A 275 -7.96 12.01 15.27
N ILE A 276 -6.82 12.19 15.94
CA ILE A 276 -5.80 13.19 15.56
C ILE A 276 -5.27 12.91 14.15
N GLY A 277 -4.98 11.64 13.85
CA GLY A 277 -4.53 11.22 12.51
C GLY A 277 -5.53 11.62 11.41
N TYR A 278 -6.82 11.35 11.60
CA TYR A 278 -7.85 11.77 10.66
C TYR A 278 -7.98 13.27 10.52
N LEU A 279 -7.87 14.03 11.61
CA LEU A 279 -7.93 15.50 11.54
C LEU A 279 -6.73 16.09 10.77
N LEU A 280 -5.53 15.52 10.94
CA LEU A 280 -4.34 15.90 10.18
C LEU A 280 -4.50 15.56 8.69
N VAL A 281 -5.01 14.36 8.37
CA VAL A 281 -5.35 13.98 6.99
C VAL A 281 -6.37 14.96 6.41
N ALA A 282 -7.46 15.24 7.14
CA ALA A 282 -8.48 16.18 6.69
C ALA A 282 -7.91 17.58 6.44
N ALA A 283 -7.05 18.09 7.32
CA ALA A 283 -6.37 19.36 7.13
C ALA A 283 -5.52 19.37 5.85
N GLY A 284 -4.72 18.32 5.60
CA GLY A 284 -3.96 18.17 4.37
C GLY A 284 -4.85 18.12 3.12
N LEU A 285 -5.99 17.44 3.19
CA LEU A 285 -6.97 17.36 2.09
C LEU A 285 -7.64 18.73 1.82
N VAL A 286 -7.98 19.48 2.87
CA VAL A 286 -8.51 20.85 2.71
C VAL A 286 -7.47 21.76 2.06
N VAL A 287 -6.19 21.66 2.47
CA VAL A 287 -5.10 22.39 1.81
C VAL A 287 -4.97 21.97 0.34
N SER A 288 -5.13 20.67 0.04
CA SER A 288 -5.12 20.18 -1.36
C SER A 288 -6.30 20.74 -2.18
N ALA A 289 -7.45 20.97 -1.57
CA ALA A 289 -8.64 21.51 -2.24
C ALA A 289 -8.44 22.94 -2.76
N VAL A 290 -7.60 23.73 -2.08
CA VAL A 290 -7.28 25.10 -2.47
C VAL A 290 -5.92 25.24 -3.16
N ALA A 291 -5.26 24.09 -3.45
CA ALA A 291 -3.95 24.08 -4.05
C ALA A 291 -4.04 24.36 -5.56
N HIS A 292 -3.35 25.42 -6.02
CA HIS A 292 -3.20 25.76 -7.43
C HIS A 292 -1.74 25.64 -7.92
N GLY A 293 -0.84 25.11 -7.08
CA GLY A 293 0.57 24.96 -7.39
C GLY A 293 1.24 23.89 -6.56
N LEU A 294 2.38 23.40 -7.04
CA LEU A 294 3.11 22.27 -6.44
C LEU A 294 3.51 22.53 -4.98
N SER A 295 3.90 23.78 -4.64
CA SER A 295 4.32 24.12 -3.27
C SER A 295 3.22 23.89 -2.23
N VAL A 296 1.96 24.19 -2.58
CA VAL A 296 0.82 23.99 -1.69
C VAL A 296 0.51 22.50 -1.55
N PHE A 297 0.64 21.70 -2.62
CA PHE A 297 0.54 20.24 -2.55
C PHE A 297 1.65 19.63 -1.68
N LEU A 298 2.87 20.17 -1.71
CA LEU A 298 3.94 19.73 -0.83
C LEU A 298 3.62 19.98 0.64
N LEU A 299 3.09 21.14 0.99
CA LEU A 299 2.60 21.43 2.34
C LEU A 299 1.48 20.47 2.74
N ALA A 300 0.50 20.28 1.86
CA ALA A 300 -0.58 19.31 2.07
C ALA A 300 -0.03 17.91 2.33
N SER A 301 1.00 17.49 1.57
CA SER A 301 1.60 16.15 1.71
C SER A 301 2.26 15.95 3.07
N VAL A 302 2.89 16.94 3.64
CA VAL A 302 3.41 16.90 5.01
C VAL A 302 2.29 16.66 6.02
N LEU A 303 1.17 17.40 5.89
CA LEU A 303 0.04 17.27 6.81
C LEU A 303 -0.60 15.89 6.77
N TRP A 304 -0.95 15.38 5.58
CA TRP A 304 -1.58 14.06 5.52
C TRP A 304 -0.61 12.93 5.90
N SER A 305 0.69 13.06 5.61
CA SER A 305 1.68 12.05 5.99
C SER A 305 1.87 11.97 7.51
N LEU A 306 1.82 13.12 8.20
CA LEU A 306 1.76 13.13 9.67
C LEU A 306 0.51 12.40 10.17
N GLY A 307 -0.65 12.60 9.54
CA GLY A 307 -1.88 11.87 9.87
C GLY A 307 -1.76 10.37 9.62
N GLU A 308 -1.20 9.95 8.49
CA GLU A 308 -0.98 8.54 8.15
C GLU A 308 -0.14 7.81 9.20
N LEU A 309 0.87 8.46 9.78
CA LEU A 309 1.70 7.91 10.83
C LEU A 309 0.86 7.43 12.03
N PHE A 310 -0.17 8.20 12.41
CA PHE A 310 -1.07 7.84 13.49
C PHE A 310 -2.03 6.71 13.11
N LEU A 311 -2.43 6.62 11.85
CA LEU A 311 -3.49 5.71 11.39
C LEU A 311 -2.97 4.31 11.08
N LEU A 312 -1.93 4.19 10.26
CA LEU A 312 -1.45 2.91 9.71
C LEU A 312 -1.10 1.88 10.79
N THR A 313 -0.34 2.30 11.81
CA THR A 313 0.09 1.40 12.87
C THR A 313 -1.05 1.02 13.82
N ARG A 314 -1.95 1.95 14.12
CA ARG A 314 -3.02 1.76 15.11
C ARG A 314 -4.12 0.83 14.62
N TYR A 315 -4.52 0.90 13.37
CA TYR A 315 -5.49 -0.03 12.80
C TYR A 315 -4.99 -1.48 12.81
N LEU A 316 -3.72 -1.71 12.50
CA LEU A 316 -3.10 -3.04 12.58
C LEU A 316 -3.01 -3.54 14.03
N THR A 317 -2.66 -2.68 14.97
CA THR A 317 -2.61 -3.01 16.41
C THR A 317 -3.99 -3.41 16.90
N GLN A 318 -5.04 -2.66 16.55
CA GLN A 318 -6.42 -3.00 16.92
C GLN A 318 -6.89 -4.33 16.33
N ALA A 319 -6.60 -4.58 15.03
CA ALA A 319 -6.95 -5.84 14.39
C ALA A 319 -6.23 -7.03 15.04
N SER A 320 -4.96 -6.86 15.42
CA SER A 320 -4.19 -7.87 16.13
C SER A 320 -4.69 -8.08 17.57
N GLY A 321 -5.09 -7.00 18.24
CA GLY A 321 -5.58 -7.04 19.63
C GLY A 321 -6.96 -7.66 19.79
N LEU A 322 -7.82 -7.64 18.75
CA LEU A 322 -9.11 -8.31 18.76
C LEU A 322 -8.99 -9.83 18.60
N ALA A 323 -7.87 -10.30 18.07
CA ALA A 323 -7.70 -11.69 17.68
C ALA A 323 -7.31 -12.59 18.86
N PRO A 324 -7.95 -13.75 19.06
CA PRO A 324 -7.36 -14.84 19.85
C PRO A 324 -5.99 -15.24 19.27
N ASP A 325 -5.04 -15.63 20.14
CA ASP A 325 -3.67 -15.93 19.70
C ASP A 325 -3.60 -16.94 18.56
N GLU A 326 -4.45 -17.97 18.59
CA GLU A 326 -4.53 -19.02 17.58
C GLU A 326 -5.18 -18.56 16.25
N ALA A 327 -5.91 -17.47 16.26
CA ALA A 327 -6.63 -16.94 15.09
C ALA A 327 -6.06 -15.62 14.54
N ARG A 328 -4.96 -15.10 15.12
CA ARG A 328 -4.40 -13.77 14.79
C ARG A 328 -4.14 -13.59 13.30
N GLY A 329 -3.55 -14.58 12.64
CA GLY A 329 -3.30 -14.52 11.20
C GLY A 329 -4.57 -14.39 10.36
N ARG A 330 -5.66 -15.03 10.78
CA ARG A 330 -6.96 -14.96 10.09
C ARG A 330 -7.66 -13.62 10.29
N TYR A 331 -7.58 -13.04 11.50
CA TYR A 331 -8.09 -11.70 11.77
C TYR A 331 -7.38 -10.65 10.93
N LEU A 332 -6.05 -10.72 10.86
CA LEU A 332 -5.24 -9.82 10.02
C LEU A 332 -5.51 -10.03 8.52
N ALA A 333 -5.77 -11.28 8.08
CA ALA A 333 -6.13 -11.56 6.70
C ALA A 333 -7.50 -10.94 6.32
N VAL A 334 -8.52 -11.08 7.20
CA VAL A 334 -9.83 -10.47 6.98
C VAL A 334 -9.71 -8.94 7.00
N PHE A 335 -9.00 -8.37 7.99
CA PHE A 335 -8.76 -6.92 8.02
C PHE A 335 -8.01 -6.44 6.76
N GLY A 336 -7.07 -7.22 6.25
CA GLY A 336 -6.34 -6.93 5.03
C GLY A 336 -7.20 -6.79 3.77
N LEU A 337 -8.42 -7.34 3.75
CA LEU A 337 -9.39 -7.14 2.66
C LEU A 337 -9.81 -5.68 2.51
N SER A 338 -9.69 -4.87 3.58
CA SER A 338 -9.95 -3.42 3.53
C SER A 338 -9.17 -2.74 2.40
N TRP A 339 -7.92 -3.13 2.19
CA TRP A 339 -7.06 -2.58 1.13
C TRP A 339 -7.51 -3.02 -0.26
N GLY A 340 -7.87 -4.29 -0.46
CA GLY A 340 -8.39 -4.77 -1.75
C GLY A 340 -9.71 -4.11 -2.14
N ILE A 341 -10.63 -3.95 -1.17
CA ILE A 341 -11.90 -3.25 -1.37
C ILE A 341 -11.63 -1.77 -1.69
N ALA A 342 -10.75 -1.12 -0.94
CA ALA A 342 -10.39 0.28 -1.16
C ALA A 342 -9.74 0.51 -2.52
N THR A 343 -8.82 -0.35 -2.96
CA THR A 343 -8.18 -0.26 -4.27
C THR A 343 -9.17 -0.43 -5.42
N THR A 344 -10.29 -1.13 -5.16
CA THR A 344 -11.39 -1.26 -6.12
C THR A 344 -12.31 -0.03 -6.14
N ILE A 345 -12.66 0.52 -4.97
CA ILE A 345 -13.65 1.60 -4.84
C ILE A 345 -13.01 2.97 -5.12
N ALA A 346 -11.81 3.22 -4.60
CA ALA A 346 -11.18 4.54 -4.65
C ALA A 346 -11.01 5.08 -6.08
N PRO A 347 -10.60 4.33 -7.09
CA PRO A 347 -10.47 4.86 -8.45
C PRO A 347 -11.79 5.38 -9.02
N ILE A 348 -12.89 4.67 -8.76
CA ILE A 348 -14.23 5.08 -9.22
C ILE A 348 -14.64 6.38 -8.52
N THR A 349 -14.48 6.43 -7.19
CA THR A 349 -14.85 7.64 -6.42
C THR A 349 -14.00 8.84 -6.80
N VAL A 350 -12.69 8.66 -6.98
CA VAL A 350 -11.77 9.74 -7.43
C VAL A 350 -12.23 10.28 -8.79
N THR A 351 -12.39 9.41 -9.77
CA THR A 351 -12.70 9.87 -11.15
C THR A 351 -14.10 10.44 -11.28
N GLN A 352 -15.09 9.93 -10.53
CA GLN A 352 -16.43 10.50 -10.50
C GLN A 352 -16.46 11.86 -9.80
N LEU A 353 -15.78 12.02 -8.68
CA LEU A 353 -15.71 13.29 -7.96
C LEU A 353 -14.93 14.33 -8.76
N LEU A 354 -13.81 13.97 -9.39
CA LEU A 354 -13.09 14.86 -10.29
C LEU A 354 -13.99 15.33 -11.44
N LYS A 355 -14.73 14.41 -12.07
CA LYS A 355 -15.62 14.74 -13.18
C LYS A 355 -16.80 15.63 -12.77
N SER A 356 -17.41 15.40 -11.61
CA SER A 356 -18.64 16.08 -11.18
C SER A 356 -18.42 17.36 -10.38
N ALA A 357 -17.33 17.43 -9.60
CA ALA A 357 -17.08 18.50 -8.66
C ALA A 357 -15.64 19.09 -8.74
N GLY A 358 -14.84 18.59 -9.69
CA GLY A 358 -13.46 19.00 -9.88
C GLY A 358 -12.51 18.64 -8.74
N PRO A 359 -11.26 19.12 -8.79
CA PRO A 359 -10.25 18.84 -7.76
C PRO A 359 -10.68 19.25 -6.34
N ALA A 360 -11.24 20.44 -6.18
CA ALA A 360 -11.70 20.93 -4.88
C ALA A 360 -12.80 20.03 -4.30
N GLY A 361 -13.76 19.58 -5.13
CA GLY A 361 -14.84 18.70 -4.71
C GLY A 361 -14.33 17.33 -4.27
N LEU A 362 -13.35 16.75 -4.99
CA LEU A 362 -12.70 15.52 -4.59
C LEU A 362 -12.09 15.65 -3.17
N TRP A 363 -11.26 16.66 -2.97
CA TRP A 363 -10.52 16.79 -1.73
C TRP A 363 -11.40 17.17 -0.54
N LEU A 364 -12.40 18.05 -0.73
CA LEU A 364 -13.33 18.43 0.33
C LEU A 364 -14.26 17.26 0.74
N THR A 365 -14.74 16.47 -0.21
CA THR A 365 -15.56 15.30 0.08
C THR A 365 -14.75 14.26 0.87
N THR A 366 -13.51 14.02 0.46
CA THR A 366 -12.60 13.09 1.15
C THR A 366 -12.23 13.62 2.55
N ALA A 367 -12.00 14.92 2.70
CA ALA A 367 -11.78 15.56 4.00
C ALA A 367 -12.99 15.39 4.92
N GLY A 368 -14.21 15.59 4.40
CA GLY A 368 -15.45 15.35 5.13
C GLY A 368 -15.55 13.92 5.67
N ALA A 369 -15.21 12.92 4.84
CA ALA A 369 -15.16 11.51 5.27
C ALA A 369 -14.13 11.29 6.39
N ALA A 370 -12.96 11.91 6.31
CA ALA A 370 -11.94 11.84 7.37
C ALA A 370 -12.42 12.49 8.68
N VAL A 371 -13.08 13.64 8.62
CA VAL A 371 -13.67 14.31 9.80
C VAL A 371 -14.76 13.45 10.43
N VAL A 372 -15.64 12.83 9.63
CA VAL A 372 -16.66 11.92 10.13
C VAL A 372 -16.03 10.73 10.86
N LEU A 373 -14.97 10.12 10.29
CA LEU A 373 -14.25 9.03 10.95
C LEU A 373 -13.57 9.50 12.25
N ALA A 374 -13.01 10.72 12.29
CA ALA A 374 -12.47 11.28 13.52
C ALA A 374 -13.56 11.42 14.60
N ALA A 375 -14.73 11.96 14.24
CA ALA A 375 -15.86 12.13 15.14
C ALA A 375 -16.45 10.80 15.64
N LEU A 376 -16.35 9.72 14.85
CA LEU A 376 -16.83 8.39 15.21
C LEU A 376 -15.88 7.61 16.16
N GLN A 377 -14.64 8.08 16.42
CA GLN A 377 -13.69 7.35 17.26
C GLN A 377 -14.19 7.05 18.69
N PRO A 378 -14.90 7.95 19.39
CA PRO A 378 -15.46 7.63 20.70
C PRO A 378 -16.51 6.49 20.66
N TRP A 379 -17.25 6.40 19.55
CA TRP A 379 -18.22 5.33 19.34
C TRP A 379 -17.51 3.99 19.02
N PHE A 380 -16.49 4.00 18.17
CA PHE A 380 -15.64 2.83 17.91
C PHE A 380 -15.01 2.31 19.19
N ARG A 381 -14.47 3.19 20.04
CA ARG A 381 -13.92 2.84 21.35
C ARG A 381 -14.91 2.04 22.20
N LYS A 382 -16.16 2.51 22.30
CA LYS A 382 -17.20 1.82 23.08
C LYS A 382 -17.57 0.45 22.52
N ARG A 383 -17.54 0.29 21.19
CA ARG A 383 -17.93 -0.95 20.51
C ARG A 383 -16.81 -1.98 20.39
N LEU A 384 -15.57 -1.52 20.31
CA LEU A 384 -14.39 -2.38 20.16
C LEU A 384 -13.73 -2.72 21.51
N ALA A 385 -14.04 -1.99 22.59
CA ALA A 385 -13.59 -2.34 23.92
C ALA A 385 -13.95 -3.80 24.25
N PRO A 386 -13.05 -4.57 24.89
CA PRO A 386 -13.41 -5.89 25.39
C PRO A 386 -14.65 -5.77 26.26
N ALA A 387 -15.59 -6.72 26.13
CA ALA A 387 -16.66 -6.83 27.10
C ALA A 387 -15.97 -7.02 28.47
N GLY A 388 -16.14 -6.08 29.37
CA GLY A 388 -15.62 -6.22 30.74
C GLY A 388 -16.05 -7.57 31.32
N PRO A 389 -15.26 -8.08 32.28
CA PRO A 389 -15.54 -9.35 32.94
C PRO A 389 -16.94 -9.38 33.56
#